data_f082788bc67e3da5f51b8f91621ff0ce
#
_entry.id   f082788bc67e3da5f51b8f91621ff0ce
#
_cell.length_a   1.000
_cell.length_b   1.000
_cell.length_c   1.000
_cell.angle_alpha   90.00
_cell.angle_beta   90.00
_cell.angle_gamma   90.00
#
_symmetry.space_group_name_H-M   'P 1'
#
loop_
_entity.id
_entity.type
_entity.pdbx_description
1 polymer ?
#
loop_
_entity_poly.entity_id
_entity_poly.type
_entity_poly.pdbx_seq_one_letter_code
_entity_poly.pdbx_strand_id
1 'polypeptide(L)'
;MRVDELVDFVALVGGVASSSQLKSAGFSAGLIAHASEGGRIERLTRGIYCTPDVFDDDFLVISTRWEKSIFSHASALYLNGLSDRLPVAQSVTVPRGYNSVKMTQEFPGIQIHWARPDLYELGVTCLVTPSGNTVRSYGAERAIAELIRERRAGTVDAQLIQDAIGGYFRRSEKDLQGLTDMCSALGVRRELQVYLEVM
;
A
#
# COMPACT_ATOMS: atom_id res chain seq x y z
N MET A 1 -19.55 4.58 -26.87
CA MET A 1 -19.29 4.80 -25.44
C MET A 1 -19.29 6.30 -25.18
N ARG A 2 -19.96 6.74 -24.16
CA ARG A 2 -20.18 8.15 -23.84
C ARG A 2 -19.18 8.60 -22.75
N VAL A 3 -18.97 9.90 -22.61
CA VAL A 3 -18.13 10.46 -21.55
C VAL A 3 -18.68 10.10 -20.16
N ASP A 4 -20.01 10.09 -20.00
CA ASP A 4 -20.64 9.72 -18.73
C ASP A 4 -20.33 8.26 -18.31
N GLU A 5 -20.35 7.30 -19.25
CA GLU A 5 -19.96 5.91 -19.00
C GLU A 5 -18.49 5.79 -18.54
N LEU A 6 -17.61 6.67 -19.06
CA LEU A 6 -16.21 6.72 -18.63
C LEU A 6 -16.09 7.27 -17.22
N VAL A 7 -16.82 8.35 -16.89
CA VAL A 7 -16.85 8.92 -15.52
C VAL A 7 -17.39 7.91 -14.52
N ASP A 8 -18.51 7.26 -14.86
CA ASP A 8 -19.12 6.21 -14.02
C ASP A 8 -18.15 5.04 -13.79
N PHE A 9 -17.40 4.63 -14.82
CA PHE A 9 -16.38 3.58 -14.65
C PHE A 9 -15.26 4.02 -13.72
N VAL A 10 -14.74 5.26 -13.86
CA VAL A 10 -13.71 5.79 -12.95
C VAL A 10 -14.23 5.82 -11.52
N ALA A 11 -15.46 6.30 -11.29
CA ALA A 11 -16.09 6.31 -9.97
C ALA A 11 -16.24 4.88 -9.39
N LEU A 12 -16.65 3.91 -10.20
CA LEU A 12 -16.84 2.51 -9.80
C LEU A 12 -15.53 1.85 -9.33
N VAL A 13 -14.39 2.21 -9.93
CA VAL A 13 -13.07 1.67 -9.55
C VAL A 13 -12.39 2.46 -8.43
N GLY A 14 -13.15 3.27 -7.69
CA GLY A 14 -12.68 4.03 -6.52
C GLY A 14 -12.29 5.48 -6.84
N GLY A 15 -12.66 5.98 -8.03
CA GLY A 15 -12.43 7.37 -8.41
C GLY A 15 -11.07 7.64 -9.07
N VAL A 16 -10.18 6.64 -9.15
CA VAL A 16 -8.88 6.75 -9.83
C VAL A 16 -8.70 5.57 -10.79
N ALA A 17 -8.31 5.85 -12.03
CA ALA A 17 -8.07 4.83 -13.05
C ALA A 17 -6.84 5.13 -13.89
N SER A 18 -6.08 4.08 -14.25
CA SER A 18 -4.99 4.21 -15.22
C SER A 18 -5.50 4.22 -16.67
N SER A 19 -4.72 4.81 -17.56
CA SER A 19 -4.99 4.74 -19.02
C SER A 19 -5.10 3.28 -19.50
N SER A 20 -4.40 2.37 -18.87
CA SER A 20 -4.44 0.94 -19.19
C SER A 20 -5.79 0.34 -18.82
N GLN A 21 -6.26 0.58 -17.60
CA GLN A 21 -7.58 0.13 -17.14
C GLN A 21 -8.70 0.70 -18.00
N LEU A 22 -8.67 2.01 -18.30
CA LEU A 22 -9.65 2.66 -19.17
C LEU A 22 -9.68 2.03 -20.57
N LYS A 23 -8.52 1.78 -21.18
CA LYS A 23 -8.43 1.12 -22.48
C LYS A 23 -8.92 -0.32 -22.44
N SER A 24 -8.58 -1.08 -21.39
CA SER A 24 -9.05 -2.45 -21.20
C SER A 24 -10.57 -2.52 -21.01
N ALA A 25 -11.17 -1.49 -20.41
CA ALA A 25 -12.62 -1.32 -20.31
C ALA A 25 -13.26 -0.83 -21.64
N GLY A 26 -12.45 -0.60 -22.69
CA GLY A 26 -12.89 -0.27 -24.04
C GLY A 26 -12.97 1.24 -24.36
N PHE A 27 -12.53 2.12 -23.47
CA PHE A 27 -12.51 3.57 -23.72
C PHE A 27 -11.33 3.95 -24.62
N SER A 28 -11.62 4.67 -25.72
CA SER A 28 -10.57 5.12 -26.64
C SER A 28 -9.72 6.24 -26.04
N ALA A 29 -8.48 6.36 -26.50
CA ALA A 29 -7.59 7.43 -26.08
C ALA A 29 -8.17 8.84 -26.38
N GLY A 30 -8.88 8.99 -27.50
CA GLY A 30 -9.56 10.24 -27.85
C GLY A 30 -10.71 10.58 -26.90
N LEU A 31 -11.48 9.59 -26.44
CA LEU A 31 -12.54 9.81 -25.45
C LEU A 31 -11.97 10.23 -24.09
N ILE A 32 -10.89 9.58 -23.67
CA ILE A 32 -10.19 9.93 -22.43
C ILE A 32 -9.65 11.36 -22.48
N ALA A 33 -9.01 11.75 -23.58
CA ALA A 33 -8.52 13.11 -23.77
C ALA A 33 -9.68 14.13 -23.76
N HIS A 34 -10.75 13.88 -24.50
CA HIS A 34 -11.92 14.74 -24.56
C HIS A 34 -12.60 14.90 -23.17
N ALA A 35 -12.73 13.82 -22.42
CA ALA A 35 -13.28 13.86 -21.04
C ALA A 35 -12.39 14.69 -20.10
N SER A 36 -11.07 14.59 -20.26
CA SER A 36 -10.10 15.36 -19.46
C SER A 36 -10.08 16.84 -19.84
N GLU A 37 -10.12 17.17 -21.13
CA GLU A 37 -10.21 18.54 -21.63
C GLU A 37 -11.53 19.22 -21.22
N GLY A 38 -12.62 18.45 -21.18
CA GLY A 38 -13.93 18.90 -20.71
C GLY A 38 -14.08 18.96 -19.20
N GLY A 39 -13.04 18.69 -18.41
CA GLY A 39 -13.08 18.72 -16.94
C GLY A 39 -13.97 17.66 -16.30
N ARG A 40 -14.37 16.61 -17.04
CA ARG A 40 -15.21 15.52 -16.55
C ARG A 40 -14.38 14.49 -15.75
N ILE A 41 -13.11 14.38 -16.06
CA ILE A 41 -12.06 13.71 -15.29
C ILE A 41 -10.84 14.60 -15.24
N GLU A 42 -10.05 14.50 -14.19
CA GLU A 42 -8.80 15.21 -14.05
C GLU A 42 -7.60 14.27 -14.25
N ARG A 43 -6.52 14.79 -14.77
CA ARG A 43 -5.28 14.04 -14.93
C ARG A 43 -4.37 14.31 -13.76
N LEU A 44 -4.32 13.39 -12.79
CA LEU A 44 -3.44 13.49 -11.59
C LEU A 44 -1.95 13.43 -11.96
N THR A 45 -1.58 12.49 -12.82
CA THR A 45 -0.23 12.33 -13.33
C THR A 45 -0.27 11.66 -14.71
N ARG A 46 0.89 11.42 -15.33
CA ARG A 46 0.94 10.81 -16.65
C ARG A 46 0.27 9.44 -16.69
N GLY A 47 -0.89 9.35 -17.33
CA GLY A 47 -1.65 8.12 -17.53
C GLY A 47 -2.50 7.69 -16.34
N ILE A 48 -2.71 8.55 -15.34
CA ILE A 48 -3.64 8.38 -14.24
C ILE A 48 -4.66 9.50 -14.27
N TYR A 49 -5.93 9.13 -14.19
CA TYR A 49 -7.07 10.01 -14.22
C TYR A 49 -7.96 9.79 -13.01
N CYS A 50 -8.60 10.83 -12.50
CA CYS A 50 -9.55 10.76 -11.41
C CYS A 50 -10.84 11.52 -11.73
N THR A 51 -11.88 11.24 -10.97
CA THR A 51 -13.06 12.12 -10.94
C THR A 51 -12.76 13.37 -10.12
N PRO A 52 -13.36 14.54 -10.43
CA PRO A 52 -13.10 15.80 -9.72
C PRO A 52 -13.38 15.75 -8.21
N ASP A 53 -14.22 14.83 -7.78
CA ASP A 53 -14.65 14.68 -6.38
C ASP A 53 -13.75 13.72 -5.56
N VAL A 54 -12.70 13.16 -6.16
CA VAL A 54 -11.78 12.27 -5.44
C VAL A 54 -10.90 13.09 -4.51
N PHE A 55 -11.01 12.79 -3.22
CA PHE A 55 -10.03 13.23 -2.22
C PHE A 55 -8.66 12.61 -2.54
N ASP A 56 -7.59 13.35 -2.27
CA ASP A 56 -6.20 12.87 -2.43
C ASP A 56 -5.99 11.56 -1.64
N ASP A 57 -6.05 10.44 -2.33
CA ASP A 57 -5.73 9.12 -1.79
C ASP A 57 -4.44 8.61 -2.45
N ASP A 58 -3.31 8.99 -1.89
CA ASP A 58 -2.00 8.55 -2.35
C ASP A 58 -1.88 7.03 -2.41
N PHE A 59 -2.56 6.29 -1.50
CA PHE A 59 -2.56 4.84 -1.52
C PHE A 59 -3.19 4.30 -2.81
N LEU A 60 -4.35 4.84 -3.19
CA LEU A 60 -5.03 4.43 -4.41
C LEU A 60 -4.23 4.85 -5.66
N VAL A 61 -3.69 6.06 -5.69
CA VAL A 61 -2.89 6.56 -6.82
C VAL A 61 -1.65 5.69 -7.02
N ILE A 62 -0.91 5.37 -5.95
CA ILE A 62 0.29 4.53 -6.01
C ILE A 62 -0.08 3.11 -6.49
N SER A 63 -1.11 2.49 -5.92
CA SER A 63 -1.51 1.12 -6.29
C SER A 63 -2.02 1.03 -7.72
N THR A 64 -2.75 2.04 -8.19
CA THR A 64 -3.27 2.12 -9.57
C THR A 64 -2.15 2.34 -10.59
N ARG A 65 -1.17 3.16 -10.23
CA ARG A 65 -0.04 3.50 -11.10
C ARG A 65 1.00 2.41 -11.18
N TRP A 66 1.25 1.71 -10.08
CA TRP A 66 2.26 0.67 -9.94
C TRP A 66 1.64 -0.59 -9.32
N GLU A 67 0.96 -1.36 -10.14
CA GLU A 67 0.23 -2.58 -9.74
C GLU A 67 1.08 -3.62 -8.99
N LYS A 68 2.42 -3.56 -9.17
CA LYS A 68 3.37 -4.41 -8.44
C LYS A 68 3.81 -3.83 -7.10
N SER A 69 3.28 -2.69 -6.67
CA SER A 69 3.55 -2.19 -5.33
C SER A 69 2.65 -2.88 -4.31
N ILE A 70 3.21 -3.23 -3.17
CA ILE A 70 2.51 -3.73 -1.99
C ILE A 70 2.85 -2.77 -0.86
N PHE A 71 1.86 -2.15 -0.22
CA PHE A 71 2.13 -1.31 0.94
C PHE A 71 2.75 -2.13 2.06
N SER A 72 3.80 -1.59 2.68
CA SER A 72 4.66 -2.31 3.62
C SER A 72 5.15 -1.38 4.73
N HIS A 73 5.84 -1.92 5.72
CA HIS A 73 6.49 -1.15 6.77
C HIS A 73 5.53 -0.13 7.42
N ALA A 74 5.87 1.17 7.48
CA ALA A 74 5.06 2.21 8.11
C ALA A 74 3.66 2.34 7.50
N SER A 75 3.55 2.24 6.17
CA SER A 75 2.25 2.28 5.49
C SER A 75 1.37 1.06 5.82
N ALA A 76 1.96 -0.14 5.90
CA ALA A 76 1.22 -1.33 6.30
C ALA A 76 0.80 -1.27 7.78
N LEU A 77 1.65 -0.76 8.67
CA LEU A 77 1.29 -0.57 10.08
C LEU A 77 0.08 0.38 10.22
N TYR A 78 0.09 1.49 9.48
CA TYR A 78 -1.01 2.45 9.46
C TYR A 78 -2.30 1.82 8.91
N LEU A 79 -2.25 1.19 7.74
CA LEU A 79 -3.42 0.55 7.12
C LEU A 79 -4.00 -0.58 7.95
N ASN A 80 -3.17 -1.28 8.72
CA ASN A 80 -3.63 -2.29 9.67
C ASN A 80 -4.12 -1.70 11.00
N GLY A 81 -4.09 -0.38 11.22
CA GLY A 81 -4.43 0.25 12.51
C GLY A 81 -3.50 -0.18 13.65
N LEU A 82 -2.24 -0.46 13.35
CA LEU A 82 -1.17 -0.75 14.31
C LEU A 82 -0.34 0.49 14.64
N SER A 83 -0.57 1.59 13.93
CA SER A 83 -0.03 2.90 14.19
C SER A 83 -1.07 3.95 13.82
N ASP A 84 -1.32 4.90 14.72
CA ASP A 84 -2.19 6.06 14.46
C ASP A 84 -1.44 7.18 13.70
N ARG A 85 -0.14 7.01 13.49
CA ARG A 85 0.69 7.99 12.79
C ARG A 85 0.57 7.79 11.29
N LEU A 86 -0.01 8.76 10.59
CA LEU A 86 0.04 8.79 9.13
C LEU A 86 1.51 8.81 8.69
N PRO A 87 1.94 7.90 7.82
CA PRO A 87 3.31 7.90 7.31
C PRO A 87 3.65 9.23 6.62
N VAL A 88 4.78 9.83 6.99
CA VAL A 88 5.28 11.06 6.32
C VAL A 88 5.55 10.80 4.83
N ALA A 89 5.92 9.57 4.51
CA ALA A 89 6.11 9.09 3.15
C ALA A 89 5.57 7.66 3.04
N GLN A 90 4.93 7.35 1.93
CA GLN A 90 4.43 6.01 1.69
C GLN A 90 5.57 5.01 1.56
N SER A 91 5.40 3.83 2.18
CA SER A 91 6.35 2.72 2.11
C SER A 91 5.73 1.59 1.30
N VAL A 92 6.45 1.14 0.27
CA VAL A 92 6.00 0.05 -0.60
C VAL A 92 7.11 -0.97 -0.81
N THR A 93 6.72 -2.22 -0.96
CA THR A 93 7.60 -3.31 -1.39
C THR A 93 7.28 -3.70 -2.83
N VAL A 94 8.34 -3.86 -3.62
CA VAL A 94 8.28 -4.31 -5.02
C VAL A 94 9.15 -5.57 -5.20
N PRO A 95 8.96 -6.36 -6.27
CA PRO A 95 9.82 -7.51 -6.54
C PRO A 95 11.29 -7.08 -6.74
N ARG A 96 12.21 -7.93 -6.32
CA ARG A 96 13.65 -7.71 -6.58
C ARG A 96 13.91 -7.54 -8.07
N GLY A 97 14.66 -6.49 -8.43
CA GLY A 97 14.93 -6.14 -9.83
C GLY A 97 13.88 -5.24 -10.48
N TYR A 98 12.82 -4.87 -9.77
CA TYR A 98 11.85 -3.89 -10.27
C TYR A 98 12.49 -2.51 -10.41
N ASN A 99 12.29 -1.88 -11.58
CA ASN A 99 12.77 -0.52 -11.84
C ASN A 99 11.82 0.51 -11.21
N SER A 100 12.25 1.12 -10.12
CA SER A 100 11.47 2.08 -9.33
C SER A 100 11.78 3.56 -9.61
N VAL A 101 12.64 3.87 -10.57
CA VAL A 101 13.08 5.25 -10.85
C VAL A 101 11.91 6.20 -11.09
N LYS A 102 10.92 5.79 -11.88
CA LYS A 102 9.73 6.61 -12.12
C LYS A 102 8.88 6.82 -10.87
N MET A 103 8.82 5.81 -10.00
CA MET A 103 8.07 5.89 -8.75
C MET A 103 8.66 6.98 -7.83
N THR A 104 9.99 7.01 -7.65
CA THR A 104 10.67 8.04 -6.86
C THR A 104 10.61 9.43 -7.49
N GLN A 105 10.54 9.53 -8.81
CA GLN A 105 10.38 10.81 -9.51
C GLN A 105 8.97 11.39 -9.38
N GLU A 106 7.93 10.54 -9.48
CA GLU A 106 6.53 10.95 -9.42
C GLU A 106 6.03 11.13 -7.97
N PHE A 107 6.61 10.37 -7.01
CA PHE A 107 6.33 10.48 -5.57
C PHE A 107 7.63 10.69 -4.79
N PRO A 108 8.09 11.95 -4.68
CA PRO A 108 9.27 12.29 -3.90
C PRO A 108 9.09 11.87 -2.42
N GLY A 109 10.08 11.18 -1.89
CA GLY A 109 10.05 10.70 -0.50
C GLY A 109 9.47 9.29 -0.32
N ILE A 110 8.84 8.68 -1.34
CA ILE A 110 8.37 7.30 -1.24
C ILE A 110 9.51 6.36 -0.85
N GLN A 111 9.27 5.51 0.13
CA GLN A 111 10.23 4.52 0.59
C GLN A 111 9.99 3.20 -0.14
N ILE A 112 10.99 2.75 -0.89
CA ILE A 112 10.88 1.55 -1.71
C ILE A 112 11.75 0.45 -1.11
N HIS A 113 11.12 -0.69 -0.87
CA HIS A 113 11.76 -1.91 -0.41
C HIS A 113 11.69 -2.97 -1.52
N TRP A 114 12.67 -3.87 -1.55
CA TRP A 114 12.72 -4.95 -2.55
C TRP A 114 12.66 -6.29 -1.83
N ALA A 115 11.69 -7.12 -2.22
CA ALA A 115 11.57 -8.47 -1.70
C ALA A 115 12.04 -9.51 -2.71
N ARG A 116 12.61 -10.60 -2.21
CA ARG A 116 12.88 -11.79 -3.00
C ARG A 116 11.56 -12.43 -3.44
N PRO A 117 11.54 -13.20 -4.54
CA PRO A 117 10.29 -13.80 -5.05
C PRO A 117 9.52 -14.64 -4.02
N ASP A 118 10.25 -15.39 -3.18
CA ASP A 118 9.69 -16.24 -2.12
C ASP A 118 9.05 -15.46 -0.97
N LEU A 119 9.41 -14.18 -0.80
CA LEU A 119 8.92 -13.32 0.28
C LEU A 119 7.98 -12.22 -0.21
N TYR A 120 7.92 -11.99 -1.53
CA TYR A 120 7.18 -10.85 -2.07
C TYR A 120 5.67 -10.97 -1.88
N GLU A 121 5.10 -12.14 -2.17
CA GLU A 121 3.65 -12.37 -1.99
C GLU A 121 3.29 -12.90 -0.58
N LEU A 122 4.28 -13.21 0.26
CA LEU A 122 4.05 -13.78 1.57
C LEU A 122 3.43 -12.75 2.52
N GLY A 123 2.22 -13.02 3.01
CA GLY A 123 1.47 -12.16 3.93
C GLY A 123 0.77 -10.99 3.25
N VAL A 124 0.58 -11.03 1.93
CA VAL A 124 -0.20 -10.01 1.20
C VAL A 124 -1.69 -10.20 1.46
N THR A 125 -2.37 -9.09 1.69
CA THR A 125 -3.82 -8.99 1.82
C THR A 125 -4.34 -7.71 1.15
N CYS A 126 -5.65 -7.56 1.11
CA CYS A 126 -6.30 -6.32 0.70
C CYS A 126 -6.77 -5.56 1.94
N LEU A 127 -6.40 -4.29 2.04
CA LEU A 127 -6.79 -3.40 3.13
C LEU A 127 -7.52 -2.17 2.57
N VAL A 128 -8.36 -1.59 3.41
CA VAL A 128 -9.13 -0.40 3.05
C VAL A 128 -8.35 0.85 3.48
N THR A 129 -8.20 1.81 2.57
CA THR A 129 -7.57 3.11 2.87
C THR A 129 -8.52 4.00 3.68
N PRO A 130 -8.04 5.09 4.29
CA PRO A 130 -8.91 6.05 4.96
C PRO A 130 -10.01 6.65 4.07
N SER A 131 -9.77 6.71 2.76
CA SER A 131 -10.74 7.17 1.75
C SER A 131 -11.72 6.08 1.29
N GLY A 132 -11.65 4.85 1.87
CA GLY A 132 -12.57 3.75 1.56
C GLY A 132 -12.16 2.88 0.37
N ASN A 133 -11.00 3.11 -0.22
CA ASN A 133 -10.50 2.34 -1.36
C ASN A 133 -9.74 1.08 -0.92
N THR A 134 -9.78 0.04 -1.74
CA THR A 134 -9.06 -1.22 -1.45
C THR A 134 -7.71 -1.23 -2.15
N VAL A 135 -6.65 -1.52 -1.39
CA VAL A 135 -5.27 -1.60 -1.89
C VAL A 135 -4.56 -2.86 -1.40
N ARG A 136 -3.54 -3.30 -2.14
CA ARG A 136 -2.69 -4.41 -1.74
C ARG A 136 -1.71 -3.94 -0.67
N SER A 137 -1.69 -4.62 0.45
CA SER A 137 -0.78 -4.35 1.57
C SER A 137 -0.32 -5.65 2.22
N TYR A 138 0.73 -5.59 2.98
CA TYR A 138 1.01 -6.67 3.92
C TYR A 138 0.06 -6.61 5.11
N GLY A 139 -0.40 -7.78 5.54
CA GLY A 139 -1.23 -7.94 6.75
C GLY A 139 -0.47 -7.64 8.04
N ALA A 140 -1.20 -7.63 9.14
CA ALA A 140 -0.71 -7.24 10.46
C ALA A 140 0.53 -8.04 10.89
N GLU A 141 0.50 -9.35 10.75
CA GLU A 141 1.58 -10.27 11.14
C GLU A 141 2.87 -9.97 10.36
N ARG A 142 2.73 -9.73 9.05
CA ARG A 142 3.86 -9.38 8.19
C ARG A 142 4.40 -8.00 8.53
N ALA A 143 3.52 -7.01 8.74
CA ALA A 143 3.91 -5.64 9.08
C ALA A 143 4.69 -5.59 10.42
N ILE A 144 4.27 -6.37 11.43
CA ILE A 144 4.99 -6.50 12.70
C ILE A 144 6.35 -7.18 12.49
N ALA A 145 6.41 -8.25 11.71
CA ALA A 145 7.68 -8.92 11.45
C ALA A 145 8.69 -8.01 10.72
N GLU A 146 8.22 -7.16 9.81
CA GLU A 146 9.04 -6.11 9.18
C GLU A 146 9.51 -5.06 10.19
N LEU A 147 8.62 -4.59 11.06
CA LEU A 147 8.94 -3.63 12.12
C LEU A 147 10.02 -4.18 13.09
N ILE A 148 9.90 -5.45 13.50
CA ILE A 148 10.92 -6.11 14.34
C ILE A 148 12.26 -6.16 13.60
N ARG A 149 12.26 -6.46 12.31
CA ARG A 149 13.47 -6.49 11.47
C ARG A 149 14.13 -5.11 11.36
N GLU A 150 13.35 -4.05 11.17
CA GLU A 150 13.82 -2.66 11.15
C GLU A 150 14.39 -2.25 12.51
N ARG A 151 13.74 -2.65 13.60
CA ARG A 151 14.26 -2.40 14.96
C ARG A 151 15.61 -3.05 15.20
N ARG A 152 15.79 -4.29 14.74
CA ARG A 152 17.08 -4.97 14.80
C ARG A 152 18.15 -4.23 13.99
N ALA A 153 17.78 -3.60 12.87
CA ALA A 153 18.66 -2.77 12.07
C ALA A 153 18.92 -1.37 12.67
N GLY A 154 18.24 -1.00 13.76
CA GLY A 154 18.40 0.29 14.43
C GLY A 154 17.70 1.47 13.75
N THR A 155 16.79 1.20 12.81
CA THR A 155 16.13 2.23 12.00
C THR A 155 14.78 2.68 12.55
N VAL A 156 14.28 2.02 13.61
CA VAL A 156 12.96 2.27 14.19
C VAL A 156 13.05 2.62 15.66
N ASP A 157 12.26 3.59 16.08
CA ASP A 157 12.06 4.03 17.44
C ASP A 157 11.42 2.91 18.30
N ALA A 158 11.87 2.82 19.57
CA ALA A 158 11.41 1.79 20.50
C ALA A 158 9.92 1.96 20.86
N GLN A 159 9.41 3.19 20.87
CA GLN A 159 8.02 3.46 21.20
C GLN A 159 7.09 2.93 20.12
N LEU A 160 7.41 3.14 18.85
CA LEU A 160 6.61 2.64 17.73
C LEU A 160 6.44 1.12 17.77
N ILE A 161 7.51 0.39 18.11
CA ILE A 161 7.42 -1.08 18.18
C ILE A 161 6.57 -1.53 19.37
N GLN A 162 6.69 -0.87 20.52
CA GLN A 162 5.86 -1.20 21.69
C GLN A 162 4.39 -0.92 21.40
N ASP A 163 4.07 0.21 20.79
CA ASP A 163 2.70 0.59 20.44
C ASP A 163 2.09 -0.39 19.43
N ALA A 164 2.82 -0.73 18.37
CA ALA A 164 2.35 -1.64 17.33
C ALA A 164 2.15 -3.07 17.85
N ILE A 165 3.13 -3.61 18.60
CA ILE A 165 3.04 -4.96 19.17
C ILE A 165 1.94 -4.98 20.23
N GLY A 166 1.91 -4.02 21.17
CA GLY A 166 0.86 -3.92 22.17
C GLY A 166 -0.53 -3.77 21.54
N GLY A 167 -0.64 -2.98 20.48
CA GLY A 167 -1.86 -2.84 19.69
C GLY A 167 -2.33 -4.17 19.09
N TYR A 168 -1.41 -4.93 18.51
CA TYR A 168 -1.70 -6.25 17.94
C TYR A 168 -2.20 -7.24 18.98
N PHE A 169 -1.52 -7.31 20.15
CA PHE A 169 -1.91 -8.24 21.21
C PHE A 169 -3.23 -7.92 21.89
N ARG A 170 -3.68 -6.67 21.86
CA ARG A 170 -5.00 -6.25 22.36
C ARG A 170 -6.17 -6.62 21.41
N ARG A 171 -5.90 -7.02 20.16
CA ARG A 171 -6.95 -7.41 19.21
C ARG A 171 -7.62 -8.71 19.64
N SER A 172 -8.92 -8.81 19.41
CA SER A 172 -9.68 -10.05 19.57
C SER A 172 -9.25 -11.10 18.53
N GLU A 173 -9.03 -10.64 17.31
CA GLU A 173 -8.61 -11.47 16.19
C GLU A 173 -7.11 -11.26 15.94
N LYS A 174 -6.30 -12.22 16.37
CA LYS A 174 -4.85 -12.26 16.16
C LYS A 174 -4.42 -13.67 15.80
N ASP A 175 -3.55 -13.76 14.81
CA ASP A 175 -2.95 -15.03 14.37
C ASP A 175 -1.50 -15.13 14.88
N LEU A 176 -1.35 -15.68 16.09
CA LEU A 176 -0.03 -15.86 16.71
C LEU A 176 0.85 -16.87 15.96
N GLN A 177 0.23 -17.87 15.34
CA GLN A 177 0.97 -18.82 14.51
C GLN A 177 1.47 -18.13 13.25
N GLY A 178 0.59 -17.40 12.55
CA GLY A 178 0.96 -16.60 11.37
C GLY A 178 2.03 -15.57 11.68
N LEU A 179 1.96 -14.87 12.83
CA LEU A 179 3.03 -13.96 13.28
C LEU A 179 4.37 -14.68 13.45
N THR A 180 4.36 -15.84 14.09
CA THR A 180 5.57 -16.65 14.29
C THR A 180 6.17 -17.11 12.96
N ASP A 181 5.31 -17.51 12.02
CA ASP A 181 5.72 -17.96 10.68
C ASP A 181 6.30 -16.80 9.87
N MET A 182 5.67 -15.61 9.91
CA MET A 182 6.21 -14.39 9.27
C MET A 182 7.56 -13.99 9.86
N CYS A 183 7.69 -13.99 11.19
CA CYS A 183 8.96 -13.71 11.85
C CYS A 183 10.05 -14.73 11.51
N SER A 184 9.67 -16.01 11.35
CA SER A 184 10.59 -17.06 10.92
C SER A 184 11.06 -16.84 9.48
N ALA A 185 10.14 -16.55 8.56
CA ALA A 185 10.44 -16.27 7.15
C ALA A 185 11.33 -15.04 6.98
N LEU A 186 11.15 -14.01 7.81
CA LEU A 186 11.96 -12.79 7.82
C LEU A 186 13.24 -12.88 8.67
N GLY A 187 13.47 -14.00 9.36
CA GLY A 187 14.67 -14.25 10.16
C GLY A 187 14.74 -13.43 11.46
N VAL A 188 13.59 -13.12 12.05
CA VAL A 188 13.46 -12.33 13.30
C VAL A 188 12.65 -13.04 14.40
N ARG A 189 12.58 -14.36 14.33
CA ARG A 189 11.84 -15.17 15.30
C ARG A 189 12.37 -15.04 16.74
N ARG A 190 13.70 -14.92 16.90
CA ARG A 190 14.31 -14.75 18.22
C ARG A 190 13.95 -13.43 18.87
N GLU A 191 13.93 -12.38 18.07
CA GLU A 191 13.55 -11.05 18.50
C GLU A 191 12.07 -10.99 18.89
N LEU A 192 11.19 -11.70 18.18
CA LEU A 192 9.78 -11.84 18.58
C LEU A 192 9.65 -12.45 19.98
N GLN A 193 10.42 -13.49 20.30
CA GLN A 193 10.34 -14.15 21.61
C GLN A 193 10.57 -13.18 22.77
N VAL A 194 11.49 -12.23 22.63
CA VAL A 194 11.75 -11.20 23.66
C VAL A 194 10.51 -10.36 23.93
N TYR A 195 9.72 -10.03 22.89
CA TYR A 195 8.48 -9.28 23.09
C TYR A 195 7.36 -10.13 23.69
N LEU A 196 7.32 -11.43 23.40
CA LEU A 196 6.33 -12.36 23.98
C LEU A 196 6.55 -12.61 25.47
N GLU A 197 7.80 -12.53 25.94
CA GLU A 197 8.14 -12.75 27.35
C GLU A 197 7.79 -11.54 28.25
N VAL A 198 7.60 -10.35 27.65
CA VAL A 198 7.36 -9.11 28.37
C VAL A 198 5.86 -8.71 28.37
N MET A 199 5.04 -9.40 27.58
CA MET A 199 3.60 -9.17 27.43
C MET A 199 2.75 -10.11 28.28
#